data_cc9afcde741dd3853e17f34f48d08e01
#
_entry.id   cc9afcde741dd3853e17f34f48d08e01
#
_cell.length_a   1.000
_cell.length_b   1.000
_cell.length_c   1.000
_cell.angle_alpha   90.00
_cell.angle_beta   90.00
_cell.angle_gamma   90.00
#
_symmetry.space_group_name_H-M   'P 1'
#
loop_
_entity.id
_entity.type
_entity.pdbx_description
1 polymer ?
#
loop_
_entity_poly.entity_id
_entity_poly.type
_entity_poly.pdbx_seq_one_letter_code
_entity_poly.pdbx_strand_id
1 'polypeptide(L)'
;LPLLNNVSSTNSRYIIHWELCSSMTSEDVSRTIDKAVEKTGITLQNPPCLLSDNGPCYIASSLKQNLSKKYDIKHIHGKPLHPQTQGKIERYHRSMKNVIKLNHYFCPSELEKAIDGWVKYYNERRFHELLDNLTPRDVYLGQGEKIKKIREIIKQNSINKRISENKRMKLQSK
;
A
#
# COMPACT_ATOMS: atom_id res chain seq x y z
N LEU A 1 4.93 21.78 -9.59
CA LEU A 1 3.96 20.85 -9.02
C LEU A 1 4.62 20.15 -7.84
N PRO A 2 3.95 20.06 -6.70
CA PRO A 2 4.49 19.35 -5.56
C PRO A 2 4.75 17.88 -5.91
N LEU A 3 5.84 17.33 -5.38
CA LEU A 3 6.30 15.98 -5.59
C LEU A 3 5.80 15.09 -4.44
N LEU A 4 5.30 13.90 -4.76
CA LEU A 4 4.81 12.96 -3.76
C LEU A 4 5.89 11.95 -3.41
N ASN A 5 6.30 11.94 -2.15
CA ASN A 5 7.09 10.88 -1.53
C ASN A 5 6.18 9.91 -0.80
N ASN A 6 6.43 8.61 -0.92
CA ASN A 6 5.70 7.61 -0.15
C ASN A 6 6.56 6.39 0.22
N VAL A 7 6.23 5.78 1.34
CA VAL A 7 6.78 4.51 1.80
C VAL A 7 5.64 3.51 1.93
N SER A 8 5.76 2.37 1.26
CA SER A 8 4.75 1.32 1.29
C SER A 8 5.36 -0.06 1.50
N SER A 9 4.58 -0.95 2.10
CA SER A 9 4.95 -2.37 2.24
C SER A 9 4.82 -3.08 0.89
N THR A 10 5.87 -3.76 0.44
CA THR A 10 5.87 -4.51 -0.82
C THR A 10 4.96 -5.73 -0.80
N ASN A 11 4.78 -6.36 0.37
CA ASN A 11 3.96 -7.55 0.54
C ASN A 11 2.47 -7.21 0.62
N SER A 12 2.10 -6.29 1.52
CA SER A 12 0.72 -5.91 1.75
C SER A 12 0.23 -4.77 0.84
N ARG A 13 1.13 -4.04 0.18
CA ARG A 13 0.85 -2.79 -0.55
C ARG A 13 0.32 -1.67 0.34
N TYR A 14 0.37 -1.82 1.66
CA TYR A 14 -0.07 -0.81 2.60
C TYR A 14 0.85 0.41 2.55
N ILE A 15 0.25 1.59 2.38
CA ILE A 15 0.98 2.86 2.40
C ILE A 15 1.17 3.27 3.84
N ILE A 16 2.41 3.22 4.31
CA ILE A 16 2.79 3.49 5.70
C ILE A 16 2.80 4.99 5.95
N HIS A 17 3.46 5.72 5.05
CA HIS A 17 3.58 7.17 5.12
C HIS A 17 3.72 7.79 3.74
N TRP A 18 3.28 9.02 3.62
CA TRP A 18 3.41 9.84 2.41
C TRP A 18 3.57 11.32 2.79
N GLU A 19 4.22 12.07 1.94
CA GLU A 19 4.38 13.52 2.07
C GLU A 19 4.36 14.20 0.70
N LEU A 20 3.80 15.40 0.64
CA LEU A 20 4.01 16.33 -0.47
C LEU A 20 5.27 17.14 -0.21
N CYS A 21 6.19 17.12 -1.14
CA CYS A 21 7.44 17.84 -1.07
C CYS A 21 7.52 18.89 -2.19
N SER A 22 8.14 20.02 -1.94
CA SER A 22 8.45 21.02 -2.95
C SER A 22 9.60 20.58 -3.86
N SER A 23 10.46 19.72 -3.33
CA SER A 23 11.61 19.13 -4.01
C SER A 23 11.69 17.62 -3.73
N MET A 24 12.56 16.91 -4.45
CA MET A 24 12.85 15.50 -4.24
C MET A 24 14.34 15.36 -3.92
N THR A 25 14.69 15.81 -2.73
CA THR A 25 16.06 15.69 -2.23
C THR A 25 16.25 14.40 -1.41
N SER A 26 17.49 14.03 -1.14
CA SER A 26 17.81 12.91 -0.25
C SER A 26 17.32 13.16 1.19
N GLU A 27 17.28 14.41 1.61
CA GLU A 27 16.78 14.86 2.91
C GLU A 27 15.24 14.67 3.00
N ASP A 28 14.50 15.01 1.95
CA ASP A 28 13.06 14.80 1.88
C ASP A 28 12.72 13.30 1.97
N VAL A 29 13.47 12.48 1.24
CA VAL A 29 13.32 11.01 1.30
C VAL A 29 13.66 10.49 2.69
N SER A 30 14.77 10.93 3.30
CA SER A 30 15.15 10.54 4.66
C SER A 30 14.07 10.87 5.67
N ARG A 31 13.53 12.09 5.62
CA ARG A 31 12.44 12.53 6.51
C ARG A 31 11.19 11.67 6.35
N THR A 32 10.79 11.36 5.12
CA THR A 32 9.63 10.49 4.86
C THR A 32 9.85 9.09 5.41
N ILE A 33 11.06 8.54 5.29
CA ILE A 33 11.41 7.23 5.84
C ILE A 33 11.43 7.29 7.38
N ASP A 34 12.00 8.30 7.99
CA ASP A 34 12.03 8.49 9.44
C ASP A 34 10.60 8.44 10.01
N LYS A 35 9.68 9.20 9.42
CA LYS A 35 8.27 9.20 9.83
C LYS A 35 7.56 7.86 9.58
N ALA A 36 7.93 7.13 8.52
CA ALA A 36 7.41 5.80 8.27
C ALA A 36 7.89 4.80 9.34
N VAL A 37 9.17 4.87 9.73
CA VAL A 37 9.75 4.03 10.79
C VAL A 37 9.09 4.32 12.14
N GLU A 38 8.90 5.59 12.50
CA GLU A 38 8.19 5.99 13.72
C GLU A 38 6.77 5.42 13.78
N LYS A 39 6.02 5.49 12.66
CA LYS A 39 4.65 4.96 12.58
C LYS A 39 4.57 3.44 12.71
N THR A 40 5.58 2.71 12.26
CA THR A 40 5.58 1.24 12.28
C THR A 40 6.10 0.65 13.58
N GLY A 41 6.81 1.42 14.40
CA GLY A 41 7.47 0.90 15.59
C GLY A 41 8.53 -0.15 15.28
N ILE A 42 9.12 -0.11 14.07
CA ILE A 42 10.17 -1.05 13.65
C ILE A 42 11.34 -0.97 14.61
N THR A 43 11.75 -2.11 15.14
CA THR A 43 12.91 -2.24 16.02
C THR A 43 14.15 -2.70 15.24
N LEU A 44 15.33 -2.37 15.76
CA LEU A 44 16.62 -2.78 15.19
C LEU A 44 16.81 -4.30 15.13
N GLN A 45 16.00 -5.07 15.85
CA GLN A 45 16.11 -6.54 15.88
C GLN A 45 15.67 -7.22 14.58
N ASN A 46 14.81 -6.57 13.79
CA ASN A 46 14.36 -7.09 12.50
C ASN A 46 14.14 -5.93 11.51
N PRO A 47 15.23 -5.30 11.05
CA PRO A 47 15.14 -4.14 10.18
C PRO A 47 14.55 -4.55 8.82
N PRO A 48 13.64 -3.75 8.24
CA PRO A 48 13.13 -4.01 6.92
C PRO A 48 14.18 -3.70 5.85
N CYS A 49 13.95 -4.19 4.63
CA CYS A 49 14.68 -3.74 3.46
C CYS A 49 13.94 -2.61 2.78
N LEU A 50 14.62 -1.52 2.46
CA LEU A 50 14.10 -0.48 1.59
C LEU A 50 14.38 -0.85 0.14
N LEU A 51 13.33 -0.85 -0.67
CA LEU A 51 13.42 -1.02 -2.11
C LEU A 51 13.08 0.30 -2.81
N SER A 52 13.97 0.82 -3.63
CA SER A 52 13.77 2.04 -4.42
C SER A 52 14.14 1.84 -5.88
N ASP A 53 13.81 2.81 -6.71
CA ASP A 53 14.41 2.96 -8.03
C ASP A 53 15.84 3.53 -7.92
N ASN A 54 16.44 3.83 -9.08
CA ASN A 54 17.77 4.42 -9.18
C ASN A 54 17.71 5.95 -9.34
N GLY A 55 16.68 6.60 -8.82
CA GLY A 55 16.58 8.06 -8.82
C GLY A 55 17.74 8.72 -8.06
N PRO A 56 18.16 9.95 -8.45
CA PRO A 56 19.31 10.62 -7.85
C PRO A 56 19.22 10.75 -6.32
N CYS A 57 18.03 11.00 -5.79
CA CYS A 57 17.77 11.11 -4.36
C CYS A 57 18.01 9.79 -3.60
N TYR A 58 17.81 8.64 -4.25
CA TYR A 58 18.00 7.32 -3.65
C TYR A 58 19.44 6.81 -3.75
N ILE A 59 20.22 7.30 -4.72
CA ILE A 59 21.63 6.91 -4.89
C ILE A 59 22.55 7.73 -3.97
N ALA A 60 22.07 8.86 -3.43
CA ALA A 60 22.85 9.76 -2.60
C ALA A 60 23.49 9.05 -1.41
N SER A 61 24.80 9.30 -1.21
CA SER A 61 25.57 8.71 -0.11
C SER A 61 25.03 9.10 1.27
N SER A 62 24.45 10.30 1.40
CA SER A 62 23.81 10.79 2.62
C SER A 62 22.62 9.91 3.03
N LEU A 63 21.75 9.53 2.10
CA LEU A 63 20.63 8.64 2.37
C LEU A 63 21.13 7.24 2.79
N LYS A 64 22.10 6.68 2.08
CA LYS A 64 22.66 5.37 2.40
C LYS A 64 23.28 5.33 3.80
N GLN A 65 24.01 6.37 4.17
CA GLN A 65 24.61 6.49 5.51
C GLN A 65 23.53 6.61 6.60
N ASN A 66 22.46 7.39 6.35
CA ASN A 66 21.37 7.58 7.30
C ASN A 66 20.62 6.25 7.55
N LEU A 67 20.26 5.54 6.50
CA LEU A 67 19.58 4.25 6.59
C LEU A 67 20.39 3.20 7.33
N SER A 68 21.69 3.09 7.01
CA SER A 68 22.57 2.11 7.64
C SER A 68 22.88 2.46 9.09
N LYS A 69 23.25 3.72 9.39
CA LYS A 69 23.67 4.11 10.74
C LYS A 69 22.53 4.22 11.74
N LYS A 70 21.35 4.68 11.30
CA LYS A 70 20.24 4.99 12.19
C LYS A 70 19.30 3.80 12.41
N TYR A 71 19.09 2.97 11.37
CA TYR A 71 18.06 1.94 11.38
C TYR A 71 18.55 0.55 10.99
N ASP A 72 19.79 0.40 10.58
CA ASP A 72 20.33 -0.83 9.99
C ASP A 72 19.48 -1.36 8.80
N ILE A 73 18.83 -0.44 8.08
CA ILE A 73 17.97 -0.75 6.94
C ILE A 73 18.85 -1.04 5.73
N LYS A 74 18.71 -2.25 5.18
CA LYS A 74 19.35 -2.63 3.92
C LYS A 74 18.63 -1.95 2.76
N HIS A 75 19.35 -1.14 1.99
CA HIS A 75 18.86 -0.49 0.79
C HIS A 75 19.11 -1.36 -0.44
N ILE A 76 18.04 -1.70 -1.15
CA ILE A 76 18.06 -2.49 -2.38
C ILE A 76 17.58 -1.60 -3.51
N HIS A 77 18.42 -1.41 -4.51
CA HIS A 77 18.05 -0.70 -5.74
C HIS A 77 17.42 -1.65 -6.75
N GLY A 78 16.39 -1.20 -7.45
CA GLY A 78 15.80 -1.96 -8.54
C GLY A 78 16.85 -2.23 -9.63
N LYS A 79 16.97 -3.49 -10.05
CA LYS A 79 17.85 -3.81 -11.18
C LYS A 79 17.32 -3.13 -12.45
N PRO A 80 18.18 -2.52 -13.27
CA PRO A 80 17.77 -2.05 -14.59
C PRO A 80 17.10 -3.19 -15.36
N LEU A 81 16.03 -2.91 -16.10
CA LEU A 81 15.27 -3.87 -16.91
C LEU A 81 14.49 -4.96 -16.14
N HIS A 82 14.27 -4.81 -14.81
CA HIS A 82 13.37 -5.67 -14.05
C HIS A 82 12.02 -4.97 -13.76
N PRO A 83 11.04 -5.02 -14.70
CA PRO A 83 9.79 -4.25 -14.60
C PRO A 83 8.87 -4.70 -13.45
N GLN A 84 9.04 -5.93 -12.95
CA GLN A 84 8.15 -6.47 -11.91
C GLN A 84 8.25 -5.71 -10.59
N THR A 85 9.43 -5.21 -10.23
CA THR A 85 9.66 -4.49 -8.99
C THR A 85 9.07 -3.09 -9.03
N GLN A 86 9.25 -2.39 -10.14
CA GLN A 86 8.73 -1.03 -10.37
C GLN A 86 7.24 -1.03 -10.69
N GLY A 87 6.73 -2.05 -11.35
CA GLY A 87 5.34 -2.13 -11.78
C GLY A 87 4.29 -2.09 -10.66
N LYS A 88 4.66 -2.40 -9.41
CA LYS A 88 3.76 -2.22 -8.24
C LYS A 88 3.64 -0.74 -7.89
N ILE A 89 4.75 -0.02 -7.85
CA ILE A 89 4.83 1.41 -7.53
C ILE A 89 4.17 2.23 -8.65
N GLU A 90 4.46 1.90 -9.91
CA GLU A 90 3.86 2.57 -11.07
C GLU A 90 2.33 2.41 -11.11
N ARG A 91 1.82 1.20 -10.86
CA ARG A 91 0.36 0.97 -10.78
C ARG A 91 -0.30 1.75 -9.65
N TYR A 92 0.36 1.86 -8.52
CA TYR A 92 -0.09 2.69 -7.41
C TYR A 92 -0.17 4.16 -7.84
N HIS A 93 0.92 4.72 -8.36
CA HIS A 93 0.96 6.12 -8.83
C HIS A 93 -0.05 6.40 -9.93
N ARG A 94 -0.22 5.50 -10.89
CA ARG A 94 -1.24 5.62 -11.96
C ARG A 94 -2.64 5.66 -11.35
N SER A 95 -2.94 4.75 -10.45
CA SER A 95 -4.24 4.66 -9.78
C SER A 95 -4.58 5.92 -8.99
N MET A 96 -3.61 6.47 -8.27
CA MET A 96 -3.76 7.72 -7.54
C MET A 96 -3.92 8.92 -8.49
N LYS A 97 -3.04 9.03 -9.48
CA LYS A 97 -3.10 10.13 -10.46
C LYS A 97 -4.44 10.18 -11.20
N ASN A 98 -5.02 9.02 -11.52
CA ASN A 98 -6.31 8.96 -12.21
C ASN A 98 -7.47 9.53 -11.37
N VAL A 99 -7.37 9.50 -10.04
CA VAL A 99 -8.38 10.07 -9.15
C VAL A 99 -8.06 11.54 -8.84
N ILE A 100 -6.84 11.80 -8.43
CA ILE A 100 -6.42 13.14 -7.98
C ILE A 100 -6.47 14.17 -9.12
N LYS A 101 -6.12 13.79 -10.34
CA LYS A 101 -6.13 14.69 -11.50
C LYS A 101 -7.53 15.07 -12.01
N LEU A 102 -8.58 14.43 -11.53
CA LEU A 102 -9.96 14.76 -11.93
C LEU A 102 -10.46 16.05 -11.30
N ASN A 103 -9.83 16.51 -10.24
CA ASN A 103 -10.21 17.71 -9.52
C ASN A 103 -9.17 18.82 -9.70
N HIS A 104 -9.64 20.06 -9.59
CA HIS A 104 -8.78 21.24 -9.48
C HIS A 104 -8.56 21.58 -8.02
N TYR A 105 -7.33 21.90 -7.66
CA TYR A 105 -6.94 22.27 -6.29
C TYR A 105 -6.40 23.69 -6.31
N PHE A 106 -6.98 24.56 -5.51
CA PHE A 106 -6.62 25.99 -5.45
C PHE A 106 -5.43 26.24 -4.51
N CYS A 107 -5.22 25.32 -3.55
CA CYS A 107 -4.11 25.42 -2.63
C CYS A 107 -3.52 24.04 -2.30
N PRO A 108 -2.25 23.97 -1.86
CA PRO A 108 -1.59 22.71 -1.50
C PRO A 108 -2.33 21.89 -0.45
N SER A 109 -2.97 22.54 0.52
CA SER A 109 -3.71 21.88 1.59
C SER A 109 -4.95 21.13 1.11
N GLU A 110 -5.59 21.57 0.03
CA GLU A 110 -6.70 20.84 -0.60
C GLU A 110 -6.18 19.57 -1.28
N LEU A 111 -5.06 19.67 -1.97
CA LEU A 111 -4.41 18.54 -2.59
C LEU A 111 -3.96 17.51 -1.53
N GLU A 112 -3.40 17.95 -0.40
CA GLU A 112 -3.03 17.08 0.72
C GLU A 112 -4.23 16.33 1.27
N LYS A 113 -5.35 17.01 1.52
CA LYS A 113 -6.59 16.37 1.99
C LYS A 113 -7.12 15.32 0.99
N ALA A 114 -7.06 15.63 -0.29
CA ALA A 114 -7.50 14.70 -1.34
C ALA A 114 -6.61 13.45 -1.40
N ILE A 115 -5.30 13.62 -1.28
CA ILE A 115 -4.35 12.50 -1.24
C ILE A 115 -4.56 11.67 0.03
N ASP A 116 -4.76 12.31 1.19
CA ASP A 116 -5.02 11.61 2.45
C ASP A 116 -6.29 10.76 2.36
N GLY A 117 -7.37 11.33 1.87
CA GLY A 117 -8.62 10.60 1.63
C GLY A 117 -8.44 9.44 0.68
N TRP A 118 -7.65 9.62 -0.39
CA TRP A 118 -7.36 8.55 -1.34
C TRP A 118 -6.48 7.46 -0.73
N VAL A 119 -5.45 7.80 0.05
CA VAL A 119 -4.58 6.84 0.76
C VAL A 119 -5.40 6.02 1.75
N LYS A 120 -6.29 6.66 2.50
CA LYS A 120 -7.19 5.98 3.43
C LYS A 120 -8.10 4.99 2.70
N TYR A 121 -8.73 5.43 1.60
CA TYR A 121 -9.53 4.54 0.75
C TYR A 121 -8.69 3.38 0.20
N TYR A 122 -7.50 3.65 -0.31
CA TYR A 122 -6.60 2.63 -0.87
C TYR A 122 -6.20 1.58 0.17
N ASN A 123 -5.85 2.02 1.37
CA ASN A 123 -5.42 1.12 2.43
C ASN A 123 -6.57 0.30 3.03
N GLU A 124 -7.75 0.91 3.24
CA GLU A 124 -8.80 0.36 4.08
C GLU A 124 -9.99 -0.21 3.30
N ARG A 125 -10.21 0.24 2.06
CA ARG A 125 -11.42 -0.10 1.30
C ARG A 125 -11.17 -0.74 -0.05
N ARG A 126 -10.01 -0.47 -0.65
CA ARG A 126 -9.71 -1.01 -1.97
C ARG A 126 -9.27 -2.46 -1.86
N PHE A 127 -10.05 -3.35 -2.45
CA PHE A 127 -9.67 -4.75 -2.61
C PHE A 127 -8.67 -4.94 -3.75
N HIS A 128 -7.73 -5.85 -3.56
CA HIS A 128 -6.73 -6.20 -4.54
C HIS A 128 -6.80 -7.69 -4.87
N GLU A 129 -6.98 -8.02 -6.13
CA GLU A 129 -7.04 -9.41 -6.60
C GLU A 129 -5.79 -10.19 -6.20
N LEU A 130 -4.60 -9.62 -6.40
CA LEU A 130 -3.32 -10.24 -6.01
C LEU A 130 -3.08 -10.34 -4.48
N LEU A 131 -4.00 -9.86 -3.68
CA LEU A 131 -4.06 -10.06 -2.23
C LEU A 131 -5.29 -10.91 -1.85
N ASP A 132 -5.75 -11.79 -2.71
CA ASP A 132 -6.94 -12.62 -2.51
C ASP A 132 -8.20 -11.78 -2.21
N ASN A 133 -8.33 -10.65 -2.90
CA ASN A 133 -9.39 -9.67 -2.67
C ASN A 133 -9.45 -9.16 -1.21
N LEU A 134 -8.29 -9.04 -0.57
CA LEU A 134 -8.14 -8.37 0.72
C LEU A 134 -7.74 -6.91 0.51
N THR A 135 -7.95 -6.08 1.54
CA THR A 135 -7.41 -4.73 1.55
C THR A 135 -5.93 -4.75 1.96
N PRO A 136 -5.14 -3.74 1.56
CA PRO A 136 -3.77 -3.59 2.06
C PRO A 136 -3.67 -3.64 3.57
N ARG A 137 -4.63 -3.04 4.29
CA ARG A 137 -4.70 -3.04 5.75
C ARG A 137 -4.90 -4.44 6.32
N ASP A 138 -5.81 -5.23 5.74
CA ASP A 138 -6.07 -6.60 6.22
C ASP A 138 -4.81 -7.46 6.18
N VAL A 139 -4.05 -7.34 5.09
CA VAL A 139 -2.79 -8.08 4.92
C VAL A 139 -1.69 -7.53 5.83
N TYR A 140 -1.58 -6.20 5.96
CA TYR A 140 -0.58 -5.56 6.79
C TYR A 140 -0.73 -5.91 8.27
N LEU A 141 -1.97 -6.01 8.77
CA LEU A 141 -2.29 -6.40 10.14
C LEU A 141 -2.34 -7.91 10.35
N GLY A 142 -2.00 -8.73 9.35
CA GLY A 142 -2.02 -10.18 9.46
C GLY A 142 -3.41 -10.81 9.59
N GLN A 143 -4.48 -10.07 9.26
CA GLN A 143 -5.87 -10.53 9.40
C GLN A 143 -6.37 -11.33 8.19
N GLY A 144 -5.58 -11.44 7.13
CA GLY A 144 -5.99 -12.01 5.85
C GLY A 144 -6.54 -13.42 5.96
N GLU A 145 -5.86 -14.32 6.66
CA GLU A 145 -6.29 -15.72 6.80
C GLU A 145 -7.62 -15.84 7.58
N LYS A 146 -7.80 -15.02 8.63
CA LYS A 146 -9.04 -14.99 9.38
C LYS A 146 -10.21 -14.55 8.51
N ILE A 147 -10.03 -13.51 7.71
CA ILE A 147 -11.05 -12.98 6.80
C ILE A 147 -11.40 -14.01 5.72
N LYS A 148 -10.41 -14.68 5.14
CA LYS A 148 -10.63 -15.74 4.14
C LYS A 148 -11.44 -16.90 4.70
N LYS A 149 -11.13 -17.37 5.90
CA LYS A 149 -11.90 -18.41 6.59
C LYS A 149 -13.37 -18.00 6.82
N ILE A 150 -13.60 -16.78 7.27
CA ILE A 150 -14.97 -16.25 7.47
C ILE A 150 -15.74 -16.21 6.14
N ARG A 151 -15.10 -15.74 5.08
CA ARG A 151 -15.71 -15.70 3.73
C ARG A 151 -16.10 -17.10 3.23
N GLU A 152 -15.26 -18.09 3.45
CA GLU A 152 -15.56 -19.47 3.04
C GLU A 152 -16.77 -20.03 3.81
N ILE A 153 -16.86 -19.79 5.13
CA ILE A 153 -18.02 -20.17 5.94
C ILE A 153 -19.30 -19.50 5.42
N ILE A 154 -19.26 -18.19 5.15
CA ILE A 154 -20.42 -17.44 4.62
C ILE A 154 -20.83 -18.00 3.26
N LYS A 155 -19.87 -18.26 2.38
CA LYS A 155 -20.11 -18.86 1.06
C LYS A 155 -20.79 -20.22 1.19
N GLN A 156 -20.29 -21.10 2.04
CA GLN A 156 -20.85 -22.44 2.24
C GLN A 156 -22.28 -22.37 2.81
N ASN A 157 -22.51 -21.52 3.81
CA ASN A 157 -23.83 -21.30 4.37
C ASN A 157 -24.83 -20.78 3.32
N SER A 158 -24.39 -19.86 2.47
CA SER A 158 -25.19 -19.30 1.38
C SER A 158 -25.55 -20.34 0.31
N ILE A 159 -24.63 -21.24 -0.01
CA ILE A 159 -24.87 -22.36 -0.92
C ILE A 159 -25.87 -23.34 -0.31
N ASN A 160 -25.69 -23.75 0.94
CA ASN A 160 -26.57 -24.68 1.64
C ASN A 160 -27.99 -24.13 1.76
N LYS A 161 -28.12 -22.84 2.07
CA LYS A 161 -29.42 -22.16 2.12
C LYS A 161 -30.13 -22.24 0.77
N ARG A 162 -29.47 -21.90 -0.32
CA ARG A 162 -30.01 -21.97 -1.69
C ARG A 162 -30.44 -23.39 -2.08
N ILE A 163 -29.65 -24.40 -1.72
CA ILE A 163 -29.98 -25.80 -1.97
C ILE A 163 -31.25 -26.20 -1.20
N SER A 164 -31.36 -25.83 0.07
CA SER A 164 -32.53 -26.14 0.89
C SER A 164 -33.82 -25.46 0.38
N GLU A 165 -33.72 -24.18 -0.01
CA GLU A 165 -34.83 -23.41 -0.59
C GLU A 165 -35.30 -24.01 -1.93
N ASN A 166 -34.37 -24.38 -2.81
CA ASN A 166 -34.72 -25.04 -4.08
C ASN A 166 -35.38 -26.41 -3.89
N LYS A 167 -34.91 -27.20 -2.91
CA LYS A 167 -35.58 -28.48 -2.57
C LYS A 167 -37.00 -28.25 -2.07
N ARG A 168 -37.19 -27.23 -1.20
CA ARG A 168 -38.53 -26.88 -0.67
C ARG A 168 -39.50 -26.45 -1.78
N MET A 169 -39.04 -25.58 -2.70
CA MET A 169 -39.88 -25.15 -3.84
C MET A 169 -40.26 -26.30 -4.75
N LYS A 170 -39.36 -27.25 -5.03
CA LYS A 170 -39.70 -28.46 -5.84
C LYS A 170 -40.70 -29.38 -5.18
N LEU A 171 -40.78 -29.41 -3.85
CA LEU A 171 -41.79 -30.20 -3.13
C LEU A 171 -43.17 -29.54 -3.12
N GLN A 172 -43.24 -28.21 -3.20
CA GLN A 172 -44.48 -27.45 -3.26
C GLN A 172 -45.11 -27.37 -4.66
N SER A 173 -44.33 -27.68 -5.71
CA SER A 173 -44.74 -27.64 -7.12
C SER A 173 -45.22 -29.02 -7.64
N LYS A 174 -45.27 -30.03 -6.79
CA LYS A 174 -45.89 -31.35 -7.04
C LYS A 174 -47.20 -31.46 -6.30
#